data_0a47c408ea10fbe0dc11d50ca7f91eb4
#
_entry.id   0a47c408ea10fbe0dc11d50ca7f91eb4
#
_cell.length_a   1.000
_cell.length_b   1.000
_cell.length_c   1.000
_cell.angle_alpha   90.00
_cell.angle_beta   90.00
_cell.angle_gamma   90.00
#
_symmetry.space_group_name_H-M   'P 1'
#
loop_
_entity.id
_entity.type
_entity.pdbx_description
1 polymer ?
#
loop_
_entity_poly.entity_id
_entity_poly.type
_entity_poly.pdbx_seq_one_letter_code
_entity_poly.pdbx_strand_id
1 'polypeptide(L)'
;MDFNLTEEQQSFQNSVRNLAKNHLSQGNLERAHDPNFPKDVAKLFAKNGLMGITLPEKDGGQGGKLMDAVIAIEQVALVCPRSADVIQSGSFGPLRTFAEYASDFQKEKYLS
;
A
#
# COMPACT_ATOMS: atom_id res chain seq x y z
N MET A 1 21.74 13.38 -10.22
CA MET A 1 20.60 12.66 -9.61
C MET A 1 20.75 11.18 -9.90
N ASP A 2 20.69 10.36 -8.88
CA ASP A 2 20.84 8.91 -9.01
C ASP A 2 19.46 8.25 -8.93
N PHE A 3 19.08 7.53 -9.97
CA PHE A 3 17.80 6.80 -10.03
C PHE A 3 17.94 5.34 -9.63
N ASN A 4 19.13 4.91 -9.21
CA ASN A 4 19.33 3.53 -8.78
C ASN A 4 18.70 3.29 -7.41
N LEU A 5 18.06 2.15 -7.25
CA LEU A 5 17.50 1.73 -5.97
C LEU A 5 18.61 1.22 -5.05
N THR A 6 18.45 1.45 -3.76
CA THR A 6 19.31 0.82 -2.76
C THR A 6 19.05 -0.67 -2.69
N GLU A 7 19.93 -1.43 -2.03
CA GLU A 7 19.73 -2.88 -1.86
C GLU A 7 18.44 -3.18 -1.11
N GLU A 8 18.13 -2.38 -0.07
CA GLU A 8 16.88 -2.52 0.68
C GLU A 8 15.67 -2.26 -0.19
N GLN A 9 15.72 -1.22 -1.03
CA GLN A 9 14.64 -0.90 -1.95
C GLN A 9 14.45 -1.99 -3.00
N GLN A 10 15.53 -2.56 -3.52
CA GLN A 10 15.45 -3.67 -4.47
C GLN A 10 14.85 -4.92 -3.83
N SER A 11 15.23 -5.21 -2.59
CA SER A 11 14.67 -6.33 -1.84
C SER A 11 13.16 -6.14 -1.62
N PHE A 12 12.76 -4.94 -1.23
CA PHE A 12 11.34 -4.60 -1.06
C PHE A 12 10.57 -4.72 -2.39
N GLN A 13 11.15 -4.19 -3.47
CA GLN A 13 10.56 -4.30 -4.81
C GLN A 13 10.31 -5.75 -5.20
N ASN A 14 11.30 -6.63 -4.97
CA ASN A 14 11.17 -8.04 -5.30
C ASN A 14 10.11 -8.73 -4.44
N SER A 15 10.03 -8.40 -3.16
CA SER A 15 9.02 -8.95 -2.25
C SER A 15 7.60 -8.57 -2.69
N VAL A 16 7.40 -7.31 -3.03
CA VAL A 16 6.09 -6.82 -3.49
C VAL A 16 5.72 -7.46 -4.83
N ARG A 17 6.70 -7.56 -5.75
CA ARG A 17 6.48 -8.20 -7.05
C ARG A 17 6.03 -9.65 -6.88
N ASN A 18 6.70 -10.39 -6.02
CA ASN A 18 6.35 -11.80 -5.77
C ASN A 18 4.98 -11.93 -5.12
N LEU A 19 4.66 -11.06 -4.16
CA LEU A 19 3.34 -11.03 -3.55
C LEU A 19 2.26 -10.80 -4.60
N ALA A 20 2.45 -9.80 -5.47
CA ALA A 20 1.49 -9.47 -6.50
C ALA A 20 1.29 -10.62 -7.48
N LYS A 21 2.37 -11.21 -7.96
CA LYS A 21 2.31 -12.35 -8.89
C LYS A 21 1.59 -13.55 -8.28
N ASN A 22 1.88 -13.84 -7.02
CA ASN A 22 1.35 -15.04 -6.36
C ASN A 22 -0.12 -14.90 -5.97
N HIS A 23 -0.56 -13.69 -5.63
CA HIS A 23 -1.89 -13.49 -5.05
C HIS A 23 -2.85 -12.67 -5.91
N LEU A 24 -2.36 -11.88 -6.85
CA LEU A 24 -3.17 -10.92 -7.59
C LEU A 24 -3.26 -11.19 -9.10
N SER A 25 -2.47 -12.12 -9.64
CA SER A 25 -2.51 -12.46 -11.07
C SER A 25 -3.86 -13.00 -11.48
N GLN A 26 -4.42 -13.89 -10.67
CA GLN A 26 -5.77 -14.41 -10.92
C GLN A 26 -6.81 -13.40 -10.45
N GLY A 27 -7.88 -13.28 -11.21
CA GLY A 27 -8.97 -12.38 -10.86
C GLY A 27 -8.71 -10.91 -11.18
N ASN A 28 -7.60 -10.58 -11.83
CA ASN A 28 -7.26 -9.20 -12.18
C ASN A 28 -8.36 -8.54 -13.02
N LEU A 29 -8.81 -9.21 -14.05
CA LEU A 29 -9.83 -8.66 -14.95
C LEU A 29 -11.19 -8.51 -14.22
N GLU A 30 -11.54 -9.48 -13.40
CA GLU A 30 -12.76 -9.41 -12.61
C GLU A 30 -12.72 -8.23 -11.63
N ARG A 31 -11.59 -8.03 -10.94
CA ARG A 31 -11.42 -6.90 -10.03
C ARG A 31 -11.51 -5.57 -10.75
N ALA A 32 -10.98 -5.47 -11.96
CA ALA A 32 -11.01 -4.24 -12.75
C ALA A 32 -12.45 -3.80 -13.05
N HIS A 33 -13.38 -4.73 -13.13
CA HIS A 33 -14.79 -4.45 -13.43
C HIS A 33 -15.71 -4.46 -12.21
N ASP A 34 -15.19 -4.80 -11.03
CA ASP A 34 -15.98 -4.85 -9.80
C ASP A 34 -16.14 -3.43 -9.22
N PRO A 35 -17.39 -2.94 -9.03
CA PRO A 35 -17.59 -1.61 -8.45
C PRO A 35 -17.34 -1.55 -6.94
N ASN A 36 -17.26 -2.69 -6.28
CA ASN A 36 -17.09 -2.74 -4.82
C ASN A 36 -15.63 -2.61 -4.44
N PHE A 37 -15.37 -2.05 -3.25
CA PHE A 37 -14.03 -1.96 -2.70
C PHE A 37 -13.47 -3.36 -2.45
N PRO A 38 -12.24 -3.68 -2.90
CA PRO A 38 -11.67 -5.02 -2.76
C PRO A 38 -11.13 -5.26 -1.34
N LYS A 39 -12.01 -5.60 -0.41
CA LYS A 39 -11.66 -5.80 1.00
C LYS A 39 -10.66 -6.93 1.21
N ASP A 40 -10.73 -7.98 0.43
CA ASP A 40 -9.80 -9.10 0.48
C ASP A 40 -8.37 -8.67 0.13
N VAL A 41 -8.23 -7.82 -0.87
CA VAL A 41 -6.94 -7.24 -1.27
C VAL A 41 -6.39 -6.35 -0.16
N ALA A 42 -7.25 -5.51 0.43
CA ALA A 42 -6.84 -4.63 1.53
C ALA A 42 -6.34 -5.45 2.73
N LYS A 43 -7.00 -6.54 3.06
CA LYS A 43 -6.57 -7.45 4.14
C LYS A 43 -5.24 -8.10 3.82
N LEU A 44 -5.03 -8.54 2.59
CA LEU A 44 -3.76 -9.11 2.14
C LEU A 44 -2.63 -8.09 2.32
N PHE A 45 -2.85 -6.86 1.88
CA PHE A 45 -1.84 -5.81 2.01
C PHE A 45 -1.56 -5.46 3.46
N ALA A 46 -2.61 -5.35 4.28
CA ALA A 46 -2.43 -5.05 5.71
C ALA A 46 -1.58 -6.13 6.40
N LYS A 47 -1.82 -7.39 6.07
CA LYS A 47 -1.08 -8.51 6.64
C LYS A 47 0.40 -8.49 6.23
N ASN A 48 0.73 -7.92 5.09
CA ASN A 48 2.09 -7.90 4.55
C ASN A 48 2.78 -6.54 4.63
N GLY A 49 2.26 -5.62 5.45
CA GLY A 49 2.89 -4.32 5.67
C GLY A 49 2.77 -3.32 4.52
N LEU A 50 1.80 -3.51 3.64
CA LEU A 50 1.59 -2.64 2.48
C LEU A 50 0.44 -1.64 2.69
N MET A 51 -0.03 -1.50 3.92
CA MET A 51 -0.97 -0.45 4.31
C MET A 51 -0.29 0.45 5.32
N GLY A 52 -0.56 1.75 5.23
CA GLY A 52 0.06 2.73 6.12
C GLY A 52 1.56 2.87 5.91
N ILE A 53 2.06 2.65 4.70
CA ILE A 53 3.51 2.64 4.42
C ILE A 53 4.16 3.95 4.86
N THR A 54 3.56 5.10 4.58
CA THR A 54 4.14 6.40 4.89
C THR A 54 3.65 7.00 6.21
N LEU A 55 2.81 6.29 6.95
CA LEU A 55 2.35 6.76 8.24
C LEU A 55 3.41 6.49 9.32
N PRO A 56 3.53 7.39 10.33
CA PRO A 56 4.41 7.12 11.46
C PRO A 56 4.00 5.86 12.22
N GLU A 57 4.97 5.19 12.83
CA GLU A 57 4.71 4.00 13.62
C GLU A 57 3.76 4.29 14.79
N LYS A 58 3.84 5.48 15.38
CA LYS A 58 2.95 5.90 16.47
C LYS A 58 1.48 5.91 16.07
N ASP A 59 1.18 6.06 14.77
CA ASP A 59 -0.17 6.05 14.22
C ASP A 59 -0.54 4.68 13.61
N GLY A 60 0.24 3.66 13.89
CA GLY A 60 -0.01 2.31 13.37
C GLY A 60 0.59 2.05 11.99
N GLY A 61 1.38 2.97 11.47
CA GLY A 61 1.99 2.85 10.15
C GLY A 61 3.32 2.13 10.16
N GLN A 62 3.89 2.00 8.97
CA GLN A 62 5.18 1.33 8.77
C GLN A 62 6.38 2.26 8.92
N GLY A 63 6.17 3.57 8.98
CA GLY A 63 7.24 4.54 9.10
C GLY A 63 8.14 4.66 7.87
N GLY A 64 7.66 4.19 6.73
CA GLY A 64 8.40 4.24 5.48
C GLY A 64 8.35 5.60 4.80
N LYS A 65 9.06 5.69 3.69
CA LYS A 65 9.16 6.91 2.89
C LYS A 65 8.21 6.84 1.69
N LEU A 66 7.98 7.99 1.08
CA LEU A 66 7.15 8.06 -0.13
C LEU A 66 7.69 7.14 -1.23
N MET A 67 9.01 7.02 -1.38
CA MET A 67 9.60 6.12 -2.37
C MET A 67 9.19 4.67 -2.14
N ASP A 68 9.06 4.25 -0.89
CA ASP A 68 8.61 2.88 -0.58
C ASP A 68 7.18 2.65 -1.09
N ALA A 69 6.30 3.64 -0.91
CA ALA A 69 4.93 3.55 -1.43
C ALA A 69 4.92 3.51 -2.96
N VAL A 70 5.74 4.33 -3.60
CA VAL A 70 5.86 4.36 -5.08
C VAL A 70 6.31 3.01 -5.61
N ILE A 71 7.32 2.40 -4.98
CA ILE A 71 7.82 1.07 -5.38
C ILE A 71 6.70 0.04 -5.27
N ALA A 72 5.98 0.03 -4.17
CA ALA A 72 4.88 -0.92 -3.95
C ALA A 72 3.77 -0.74 -4.97
N ILE A 73 3.34 0.50 -5.21
CA ILE A 73 2.27 0.80 -6.17
C ILE A 73 2.67 0.34 -7.57
N GLU A 74 3.89 0.65 -8.00
CA GLU A 74 4.37 0.29 -9.32
C GLU A 74 4.37 -1.22 -9.54
N GLN A 75 4.90 -1.98 -8.58
CA GLN A 75 4.98 -3.44 -8.72
C GLN A 75 3.59 -4.09 -8.70
N VAL A 76 2.69 -3.62 -7.86
CA VAL A 76 1.32 -4.13 -7.84
C VAL A 76 0.58 -3.76 -9.11
N ALA A 77 0.76 -2.54 -9.62
CA ALA A 77 0.09 -2.07 -10.82
C ALA A 77 0.49 -2.87 -12.07
N LEU A 78 1.71 -3.41 -12.11
CA LEU A 78 2.13 -4.28 -13.21
C LEU A 78 1.29 -5.56 -13.31
N VAL A 79 0.71 -5.99 -12.19
CA VAL A 79 -0.11 -7.20 -12.13
C VAL A 79 -1.60 -6.86 -12.05
N CYS A 80 -1.97 -5.92 -11.20
CA CYS A 80 -3.36 -5.56 -10.95
C CYS A 80 -3.48 -4.07 -10.60
N PRO A 81 -3.72 -3.19 -11.59
CA PRO A 81 -3.83 -1.75 -11.33
C PRO A 81 -4.92 -1.40 -10.31
N ARG A 82 -6.02 -2.12 -10.31
CA ARG A 82 -7.12 -1.91 -9.35
C ARG A 82 -6.63 -2.10 -7.92
N SER A 83 -5.80 -3.11 -7.69
CA SER A 83 -5.24 -3.37 -6.36
C SER A 83 -4.21 -2.32 -5.95
N ALA A 84 -3.50 -1.72 -6.91
CA ALA A 84 -2.54 -0.65 -6.61
C ALA A 84 -3.21 0.57 -6.02
N ASP A 85 -4.45 0.87 -6.39
CA ASP A 85 -5.22 1.97 -5.82
C ASP A 85 -5.45 1.79 -4.32
N VAL A 86 -5.56 0.56 -3.86
CA VAL A 86 -5.73 0.26 -2.42
C VAL A 86 -4.48 0.71 -1.65
N ILE A 87 -3.29 0.47 -2.20
CA ILE A 87 -2.05 0.93 -1.57
C ILE A 87 -1.98 2.45 -1.57
N GLN A 88 -2.35 3.08 -2.67
CA GLN A 88 -2.30 4.53 -2.79
C GLN A 88 -3.19 5.20 -1.73
N SER A 89 -4.44 4.79 -1.61
CA SER A 89 -5.36 5.38 -0.64
C SER A 89 -5.04 5.00 0.80
N GLY A 90 -4.51 3.81 1.03
CA GLY A 90 -4.21 3.29 2.37
C GLY A 90 -2.80 3.54 2.86
N SER A 91 -1.92 4.17 2.06
CA SER A 91 -0.52 4.37 2.45
C SER A 91 -0.05 5.80 2.40
N PHE A 92 -0.57 6.65 1.52
CA PHE A 92 -0.12 8.04 1.54
C PHE A 92 -1.19 9.06 1.13
N GLY A 93 -2.20 8.71 0.42
CA GLY A 93 -3.21 9.65 -0.04
C GLY A 93 -4.07 10.19 1.10
N PRO A 94 -5.38 9.92 1.09
CA PRO A 94 -6.28 10.43 2.13
C PRO A 94 -5.89 10.01 3.54
N LEU A 95 -5.35 8.81 3.70
CA LEU A 95 -4.99 8.29 5.02
C LEU A 95 -3.86 9.10 5.66
N ARG A 96 -2.87 9.50 4.88
CA ARG A 96 -1.78 10.34 5.39
C ARG A 96 -2.29 11.71 5.83
N THR A 97 -3.16 12.32 5.04
CA THR A 97 -3.77 13.60 5.40
C THR A 97 -4.57 13.48 6.69
N PHE A 98 -5.34 12.40 6.83
CA PHE A 98 -6.08 12.13 8.06
C PHE A 98 -5.14 12.01 9.25
N ALA A 99 -4.07 11.22 9.12
CA ALA A 99 -3.12 11.00 10.20
C ALA A 99 -2.43 12.30 10.64
N GLU A 100 -2.20 13.23 9.71
CA GLU A 100 -1.52 14.50 9.99
C GLU A 100 -2.42 15.50 10.72
N TYR A 101 -3.71 15.54 10.38
CA TYR A 101 -4.62 16.58 10.86
C TYR A 101 -5.71 16.11 11.82
N ALA A 102 -5.91 14.81 11.97
CA ALA A 102 -6.96 14.30 12.86
C ALA A 102 -6.60 14.45 14.33
N SER A 103 -7.62 14.58 15.18
CA SER A 103 -7.44 14.58 16.63
C SER A 103 -7.05 13.17 17.13
N ASP A 104 -6.53 13.11 18.35
CA ASP A 104 -6.18 11.82 18.96
C ASP A 104 -7.40 10.90 19.05
N PHE A 105 -8.56 11.44 19.39
CA PHE A 105 -9.81 10.68 19.43
C PHE A 105 -10.14 10.07 18.05
N GLN A 106 -10.03 10.85 16.99
CA GLN A 106 -10.31 10.39 15.65
C GLN A 106 -9.31 9.31 15.20
N LYS A 107 -8.03 9.50 15.53
CA LYS A 107 -7.00 8.51 15.20
C LYS A 107 -7.26 7.18 15.92
N GLU A 108 -7.60 7.24 17.20
CA GLU A 108 -7.90 6.04 17.97
C GLU A 108 -9.08 5.28 17.38
N LYS A 109 -10.10 6.00 16.94
CA LYS A 109 -11.32 5.40 16.38
C LYS A 109 -11.11 4.77 15.00
N TYR A 110 -10.30 5.41 14.14
CA TYR A 110 -10.25 5.05 12.73
C TYR A 110 -8.90 4.46 12.26
N LEU A 111 -7.81 4.65 12.99
CA LEU A 111 -6.50 4.13 12.61
C LEU A 111 -6.10 2.86 13.36
N SER A 112 -6.73 2.55 14.46
CA SER A 112 -6.39 1.36 15.23
C SER A 112 -7.06 0.09 14.68
#